data_43fa4c7d95f9476ff3cc4e2a1449b40a
#
_entry.id   43fa4c7d95f9476ff3cc4e2a1449b40a
#
_cell.length_a   1.000
_cell.length_b   1.000
_cell.length_c   1.000
_cell.angle_alpha   90.00
_cell.angle_beta   90.00
_cell.angle_gamma   90.00
#
_symmetry.space_group_name_H-M   'P 1'
#
loop_
_entity.id
_entity.type
_entity.pdbx_description
1 polymer ?
#
loop_
_entity_poly.entity_id
_entity_poly.type
_entity_poly.pdbx_seq_one_letter_code
_entity_poly.pdbx_strand_id
1 'polypeptide(L)'
;LAKKGWSDVVLVERKELTSGSTWHAAGLLPLFNMSYSVGQLHKYAVNFYKTLEEETGKNVGFSVVSNIRLASTKDRMDEYHQYAGVAQTIGVEVKFLKPEQVKEIWPLCNTEGLIGAIQHPEDGYIQPADLTQALATGARNKGAEIYRNTTVVGIKKTKDGWAVETDKGSIECEHVVSCTGNFARQTGKMVGLEIPVIPVEHQYIVTEPHPEIVKRKKEGKPEMGVLRDSDTQWYMREEAGGLLLGPYEKGAPCCYVDGPSKDSEYELFQEDLERLAPHIEGAIHRVPAFGEVGVKKVYNGAICYTPDGNPIVGPAWGLKNFWINEGHS
;
A
#
# COMPACT_ATOMS: atom_id res chain seq x y z
N LEU A 1 3.82 -8.72 -16.96
CA LEU A 1 4.52 -9.51 -17.99
C LEU A 1 3.53 -10.12 -18.96
N ALA A 2 2.63 -11.01 -18.54
CA ALA A 2 1.66 -11.68 -19.40
C ALA A 2 0.83 -10.71 -20.27
N LYS A 3 0.35 -9.59 -19.70
CA LYS A 3 -0.36 -8.52 -20.45
C LYS A 3 0.52 -7.89 -21.55
N LYS A 4 1.85 -7.95 -21.42
CA LYS A 4 2.82 -7.43 -22.39
C LYS A 4 3.30 -8.47 -23.38
N GLY A 5 2.68 -9.67 -23.42
CA GLY A 5 2.94 -10.71 -24.39
C GLY A 5 4.00 -11.74 -23.98
N TRP A 6 4.45 -11.72 -22.72
CA TRP A 6 5.30 -12.80 -22.19
C TRP A 6 4.40 -13.99 -21.87
N SER A 7 4.51 -15.06 -22.63
CA SER A 7 3.65 -16.25 -22.51
C SER A 7 4.26 -17.35 -21.63
N ASP A 8 5.57 -17.31 -21.42
CA ASP A 8 6.31 -18.28 -20.63
C ASP A 8 6.72 -17.65 -19.29
N VAL A 9 5.72 -17.49 -18.42
CA VAL A 9 5.88 -16.84 -17.12
C VAL A 9 5.42 -17.75 -16.02
N VAL A 10 6.31 -18.02 -15.06
CA VAL A 10 6.02 -18.79 -13.85
C VAL A 10 6.13 -17.86 -12.63
N LEU A 11 5.11 -17.88 -11.77
CA LEU A 11 5.14 -17.28 -10.45
C LEU A 11 5.13 -18.40 -9.40
N VAL A 12 6.07 -18.36 -8.48
CA VAL A 12 6.10 -19.26 -7.32
C VAL A 12 5.81 -18.48 -6.05
N GLU A 13 4.86 -18.97 -5.26
CA GLU A 13 4.46 -18.41 -3.97
C GLU A 13 4.64 -19.49 -2.89
N ARG A 14 5.33 -19.14 -1.83
CA ARG A 14 5.67 -20.06 -0.75
C ARG A 14 4.47 -20.60 0.01
N LYS A 15 3.43 -19.80 0.14
CA LYS A 15 2.18 -20.12 0.85
C LYS A 15 0.97 -19.83 -0.05
N GLU A 16 -0.07 -19.24 0.48
CA GLU A 16 -1.21 -18.78 -0.28
C GLU A 16 -1.00 -17.35 -0.79
N LEU A 17 -1.62 -17.03 -1.93
CA LEU A 17 -1.64 -15.64 -2.40
C LEU A 17 -2.22 -14.74 -1.31
N THR A 18 -1.58 -13.59 -1.07
CA THR A 18 -1.93 -12.59 -0.06
C THR A 18 -1.45 -12.89 1.36
N SER A 19 -0.92 -14.06 1.68
CA SER A 19 -0.60 -14.48 3.05
C SER A 19 0.54 -13.69 3.74
N GLY A 20 1.29 -12.88 2.98
CA GLY A 20 2.28 -11.93 3.52
C GLY A 20 1.61 -10.67 4.07
N SER A 21 2.19 -9.47 3.82
CA SER A 21 1.62 -8.20 4.29
C SER A 21 0.33 -7.79 3.57
N THR A 22 0.04 -8.34 2.40
CA THR A 22 -1.09 -7.93 1.55
C THR A 22 -2.45 -8.07 2.24
N TRP A 23 -2.69 -9.13 3.00
CA TRP A 23 -4.01 -9.41 3.58
C TRP A 23 -4.45 -8.38 4.64
N HIS A 24 -3.51 -7.73 5.30
CA HIS A 24 -3.79 -6.73 6.33
C HIS A 24 -3.50 -5.30 5.87
N ALA A 25 -3.18 -5.07 4.59
CA ALA A 25 -2.93 -3.73 4.07
C ALA A 25 -4.21 -2.88 4.03
N ALA A 26 -4.10 -1.59 4.37
CA ALA A 26 -5.23 -0.65 4.36
C ALA A 26 -5.76 -0.32 2.94
N GLY A 27 -5.01 -0.69 1.92
CA GLY A 27 -5.41 -0.62 0.51
C GLY A 27 -5.46 0.78 -0.09
N LEU A 28 -4.81 1.77 0.49
CA LEU A 28 -4.81 3.13 -0.04
C LEU A 28 -4.03 3.23 -1.35
N LEU A 29 -4.55 4.01 -2.29
CA LEU A 29 -3.94 4.27 -3.60
C LEU A 29 -3.63 5.77 -3.76
N PRO A 30 -2.60 6.31 -3.06
CA PRO A 30 -2.27 7.72 -3.13
C PRO A 30 -1.49 8.04 -4.40
N LEU A 31 -1.90 9.10 -5.12
CA LEU A 31 -1.13 9.67 -6.23
C LEU A 31 -0.07 10.67 -5.77
N PHE A 32 -0.13 11.09 -4.50
CA PHE A 32 0.85 12.02 -3.94
C PHE A 32 2.23 11.36 -3.80
N ASN A 33 3.20 11.83 -4.58
CA ASN A 33 4.61 11.50 -4.41
C ASN A 33 5.49 12.60 -5.01
N MET A 34 6.51 13.05 -4.28
CA MET A 34 7.43 14.09 -4.74
C MET A 34 8.42 13.58 -5.80
N SER A 35 8.58 12.26 -5.95
CA SER A 35 9.38 11.66 -7.00
C SER A 35 8.58 11.53 -8.29
N TYR A 36 9.06 12.12 -9.38
CA TYR A 36 8.47 11.96 -10.71
C TYR A 36 8.32 10.48 -11.11
N SER A 37 9.36 9.68 -10.93
CA SER A 37 9.37 8.27 -11.34
C SER A 37 8.37 7.44 -10.55
N VAL A 38 8.29 7.64 -9.23
CA VAL A 38 7.32 6.93 -8.37
C VAL A 38 5.91 7.42 -8.66
N GLY A 39 5.72 8.72 -8.89
CA GLY A 39 4.42 9.27 -9.29
C GLY A 39 3.91 8.68 -10.62
N GLN A 40 4.78 8.46 -11.61
CA GLN A 40 4.42 7.78 -12.85
C GLN A 40 4.03 6.32 -12.60
N LEU A 41 4.72 5.63 -11.70
CA LEU A 41 4.40 4.26 -11.32
C LEU A 41 3.02 4.18 -10.65
N HIS A 42 2.74 5.07 -9.68
CA HIS A 42 1.43 5.14 -9.02
C HIS A 42 0.31 5.44 -10.02
N LYS A 43 0.49 6.42 -10.89
CA LYS A 43 -0.49 6.77 -11.94
C LYS A 43 -0.77 5.59 -12.86
N TYR A 44 0.28 4.89 -13.29
CA TYR A 44 0.12 3.68 -14.10
C TYR A 44 -0.67 2.61 -13.35
N ALA A 45 -0.33 2.35 -12.09
CA ALA A 45 -1.00 1.35 -11.27
C ALA A 45 -2.48 1.66 -11.08
N VAL A 46 -2.83 2.89 -10.68
CA VAL A 46 -4.23 3.32 -10.50
C VAL A 46 -5.03 3.15 -11.80
N ASN A 47 -4.49 3.60 -12.92
CA ASN A 47 -5.16 3.45 -14.22
C ASN A 47 -5.31 1.99 -14.64
N PHE A 48 -4.32 1.15 -14.35
CA PHE A 48 -4.38 -0.27 -14.63
C PHE A 48 -5.43 -0.98 -13.78
N TYR A 49 -5.54 -0.65 -12.50
CA TYR A 49 -6.52 -1.27 -11.60
C TYR A 49 -7.96 -0.94 -11.98
N LYS A 50 -8.21 0.24 -12.55
CA LYS A 50 -9.53 0.63 -13.11
C LYS A 50 -10.01 -0.32 -14.23
N THR A 51 -9.10 -0.99 -14.96
CA THR A 51 -9.43 -1.89 -16.06
C THR A 51 -9.52 -3.36 -15.66
N LEU A 52 -9.09 -3.72 -14.47
CA LEU A 52 -8.95 -5.12 -14.08
C LEU A 52 -10.28 -5.86 -13.95
N GLU A 53 -11.33 -5.21 -13.46
CA GLU A 53 -12.64 -5.85 -13.34
C GLU A 53 -13.20 -6.24 -14.70
N GLU A 54 -13.10 -5.35 -15.69
CA GLU A 54 -13.51 -5.63 -17.07
C GLU A 54 -12.66 -6.75 -17.71
N GLU A 55 -11.34 -6.74 -17.47
CA GLU A 55 -10.41 -7.71 -18.04
C GLU A 55 -10.52 -9.11 -17.42
N THR A 56 -10.92 -9.22 -16.16
CA THR A 56 -10.83 -10.47 -15.40
C THR A 56 -12.17 -10.99 -14.89
N GLY A 57 -13.21 -10.17 -14.92
CA GLY A 57 -14.51 -10.47 -14.30
C GLY A 57 -14.45 -10.52 -12.75
N LYS A 58 -13.36 -10.00 -12.14
CA LYS A 58 -13.17 -9.99 -10.69
C LYS A 58 -13.26 -8.56 -10.17
N ASN A 59 -14.20 -8.33 -9.24
CA ASN A 59 -14.26 -7.06 -8.52
C ASN A 59 -13.01 -6.91 -7.64
N VAL A 60 -12.36 -5.77 -7.75
CA VAL A 60 -11.15 -5.44 -6.98
C VAL A 60 -11.44 -4.51 -5.80
N GLY A 61 -12.71 -4.17 -5.57
CA GLY A 61 -13.12 -3.26 -4.51
C GLY A 61 -12.53 -1.86 -4.65
N PHE A 62 -12.31 -1.39 -5.89
CA PHE A 62 -11.73 -0.08 -6.13
C PHE A 62 -12.78 1.03 -5.93
N SER A 63 -12.57 1.84 -4.90
CA SER A 63 -13.41 2.98 -4.55
C SER A 63 -12.65 4.28 -4.80
N VAL A 64 -13.08 5.04 -5.81
CA VAL A 64 -12.55 6.39 -6.08
C VAL A 64 -13.33 7.38 -5.22
N VAL A 65 -12.77 7.78 -4.09
CA VAL A 65 -13.42 8.62 -3.08
C VAL A 65 -12.67 9.92 -2.83
N SER A 66 -11.60 10.18 -3.58
CA SER A 66 -10.62 11.25 -3.37
C SER A 66 -9.70 11.05 -2.14
N ASN A 67 -8.67 11.86 -2.07
CA ASN A 67 -7.76 11.96 -0.92
C ASN A 67 -7.52 13.44 -0.63
N ILE A 68 -7.74 13.83 0.63
CA ILE A 68 -7.55 15.20 1.10
C ILE A 68 -6.40 15.20 2.10
N ARG A 69 -5.39 16.02 1.83
CA ARG A 69 -4.26 16.24 2.74
C ARG A 69 -4.38 17.62 3.37
N LEU A 70 -4.52 17.65 4.68
CA LEU A 70 -4.71 18.86 5.46
C LEU A 70 -3.40 19.64 5.62
N ALA A 71 -3.49 20.95 5.71
CA ALA A 71 -2.38 21.85 6.01
C ALA A 71 -2.77 22.79 7.15
N SER A 72 -2.09 22.68 8.29
CA SER A 72 -2.24 23.53 9.47
C SER A 72 -1.15 24.62 9.55
N THR A 73 -0.10 24.50 8.73
CA THR A 73 1.02 25.43 8.71
C THR A 73 1.26 25.98 7.30
N LYS A 74 1.87 27.17 7.24
CA LYS A 74 2.27 27.77 5.96
C LYS A 74 3.28 26.88 5.24
N ASP A 75 4.26 26.30 5.95
CA ASP A 75 5.29 25.45 5.37
C ASP A 75 4.66 24.21 4.71
N ARG A 76 3.64 23.61 5.33
CA ARG A 76 2.90 22.49 4.74
C ARG A 76 2.16 22.90 3.48
N MET A 77 1.57 24.08 3.47
CA MET A 77 0.88 24.58 2.28
C MET A 77 1.86 24.90 1.15
N ASP A 78 3.02 25.45 1.46
CA ASP A 78 4.10 25.72 0.49
C ASP A 78 4.63 24.40 -0.11
N GLU A 79 4.78 23.33 0.69
CA GLU A 79 5.09 21.98 0.18
C GLU A 79 4.02 21.48 -0.81
N TYR A 80 2.76 21.70 -0.52
CA TYR A 80 1.67 21.28 -1.43
C TYR A 80 1.67 22.08 -2.73
N HIS A 81 2.00 23.38 -2.68
CA HIS A 81 2.20 24.17 -3.90
C HIS A 81 3.38 23.66 -4.74
N GLN A 82 4.47 23.30 -4.08
CA GLN A 82 5.62 22.70 -4.77
C GLN A 82 5.25 21.36 -5.39
N TYR A 83 4.55 20.51 -4.64
CA TYR A 83 4.06 19.23 -5.16
C TYR A 83 3.12 19.39 -6.36
N ALA A 84 2.24 20.40 -6.36
CA ALA A 84 1.32 20.64 -7.49
C ALA A 84 2.08 20.82 -8.81
N GLY A 85 3.28 21.41 -8.79
CA GLY A 85 4.17 21.48 -9.95
C GLY A 85 4.64 20.09 -10.40
N VAL A 86 5.01 19.22 -9.46
CA VAL A 86 5.36 17.82 -9.77
C VAL A 86 4.15 17.07 -10.33
N ALA A 87 2.99 17.18 -9.69
CA ALA A 87 1.74 16.56 -10.12
C ALA A 87 1.38 16.94 -11.56
N GLN A 88 1.55 18.22 -11.93
CA GLN A 88 1.33 18.69 -13.30
C GLN A 88 2.24 17.99 -14.31
N THR A 89 3.52 17.78 -14.01
CA THR A 89 4.45 17.08 -14.90
C THR A 89 4.10 15.61 -15.10
N ILE A 90 3.47 14.99 -14.10
CA ILE A 90 3.00 13.61 -14.14
C ILE A 90 1.61 13.52 -14.81
N GLY A 91 0.88 14.64 -14.87
CA GLY A 91 -0.50 14.72 -15.35
C GLY A 91 -1.49 14.16 -14.30
N VAL A 92 -1.25 14.45 -13.02
CA VAL A 92 -2.14 14.16 -11.90
C VAL A 92 -2.91 15.42 -11.55
N GLU A 93 -4.25 15.32 -11.49
CA GLU A 93 -5.10 16.43 -11.09
C GLU A 93 -5.01 16.66 -9.59
N VAL A 94 -4.82 17.92 -9.18
CA VAL A 94 -4.88 18.34 -7.78
C VAL A 94 -5.74 19.59 -7.65
N LYS A 95 -6.44 19.73 -6.52
CA LYS A 95 -7.24 20.90 -6.18
C LYS A 95 -6.80 21.42 -4.82
N PHE A 96 -6.66 22.74 -4.72
CA PHE A 96 -6.48 23.40 -3.42
C PHE A 96 -7.85 23.70 -2.82
N LEU A 97 -8.01 23.37 -1.55
CA LEU A 97 -9.27 23.54 -0.82
C LEU A 97 -9.08 24.54 0.32
N LYS A 98 -10.07 25.41 0.51
CA LYS A 98 -10.21 26.21 1.72
C LYS A 98 -10.79 25.34 2.85
N PRO A 99 -10.66 25.75 4.12
CA PRO A 99 -11.20 25.00 5.26
C PRO A 99 -12.71 24.72 5.13
N GLU A 100 -13.49 25.64 4.60
CA GLU A 100 -14.94 25.51 4.41
C GLU A 100 -15.24 24.37 3.40
N GLN A 101 -14.47 24.28 2.33
CA GLN A 101 -14.62 23.23 1.32
C GLN A 101 -14.19 21.86 1.86
N VAL A 102 -13.19 21.81 2.74
CA VAL A 102 -12.85 20.58 3.48
C VAL A 102 -14.04 20.14 4.31
N LYS A 103 -14.70 21.05 5.03
CA LYS A 103 -15.88 20.76 5.86
C LYS A 103 -17.08 20.25 5.04
N GLU A 104 -17.25 20.73 3.82
CA GLU A 104 -18.31 20.25 2.91
C GLU A 104 -18.07 18.79 2.49
N ILE A 105 -16.83 18.42 2.16
CA ILE A 105 -16.45 17.07 1.71
C ILE A 105 -16.34 16.12 2.91
N TRP A 106 -15.80 16.60 4.03
CA TRP A 106 -15.58 15.88 5.27
C TRP A 106 -16.33 16.52 6.46
N PRO A 107 -17.66 16.34 6.57
CA PRO A 107 -18.48 17.00 7.58
C PRO A 107 -18.08 16.72 9.03
N LEU A 108 -17.43 15.59 9.30
CA LEU A 108 -16.94 15.22 10.62
C LEU A 108 -15.58 15.85 10.97
N CYS A 109 -14.92 16.50 10.01
CA CYS A 109 -13.62 17.15 10.23
C CYS A 109 -13.81 18.47 11.00
N ASN A 110 -13.03 18.64 12.07
CA ASN A 110 -12.80 19.94 12.69
C ASN A 110 -11.79 20.73 11.86
N THR A 111 -12.20 21.87 11.32
CA THR A 111 -11.36 22.71 10.43
C THR A 111 -10.70 23.87 11.16
N GLU A 112 -10.88 23.99 12.47
CA GLU A 112 -10.21 25.03 13.26
C GLU A 112 -8.69 24.93 13.13
N GLY A 113 -8.04 26.08 12.88
CA GLY A 113 -6.59 26.17 12.69
C GLY A 113 -6.07 25.60 11.36
N LEU A 114 -6.94 25.14 10.44
CA LEU A 114 -6.51 24.80 9.08
C LEU A 114 -6.26 26.05 8.25
N ILE A 115 -5.18 26.04 7.49
CA ILE A 115 -4.90 27.04 6.44
C ILE A 115 -5.58 26.61 5.12
N GLY A 116 -5.63 25.32 4.86
CA GLY A 116 -6.24 24.74 3.66
C GLY A 116 -5.93 23.25 3.53
N ALA A 117 -6.10 22.76 2.33
CA ALA A 117 -5.78 21.38 1.99
C ALA A 117 -5.46 21.23 0.50
N ILE A 118 -4.85 20.09 0.14
CA ILE A 118 -4.77 19.64 -1.25
C ILE A 118 -5.61 18.38 -1.42
N GLN A 119 -6.37 18.31 -2.49
CA GLN A 119 -7.22 17.16 -2.86
C GLN A 119 -6.72 16.51 -4.14
N HIS A 120 -6.71 15.18 -4.15
CA HIS A 120 -6.55 14.35 -5.33
C HIS A 120 -7.88 13.67 -5.65
N PRO A 121 -8.62 14.16 -6.65
CA PRO A 121 -9.97 13.64 -6.95
C PRO A 121 -9.98 12.17 -7.38
N GLU A 122 -8.91 11.70 -8.02
CA GLU A 122 -8.80 10.33 -8.56
C GLU A 122 -8.24 9.30 -7.57
N ASP A 123 -7.83 9.74 -6.39
CA ASP A 123 -7.36 8.85 -5.32
C ASP A 123 -8.52 8.07 -4.71
N GLY A 124 -8.17 6.99 -4.05
CA GLY A 124 -9.12 6.17 -3.33
C GLY A 124 -8.44 5.02 -2.60
N TYR A 125 -9.16 3.93 -2.51
CA TYR A 125 -8.65 2.69 -1.93
C TYR A 125 -9.16 1.49 -2.70
N ILE A 126 -8.54 0.34 -2.46
CA ILE A 126 -8.83 -0.93 -3.09
C ILE A 126 -8.82 -2.04 -2.04
N GLN A 127 -9.43 -3.18 -2.33
CA GLN A 127 -9.29 -4.37 -1.48
C GLN A 127 -8.03 -5.16 -1.91
N PRO A 128 -6.95 -5.16 -1.12
CA PRO A 128 -5.67 -5.71 -1.57
C PRO A 128 -5.71 -7.20 -1.90
N ALA A 129 -6.51 -7.98 -1.15
CA ALA A 129 -6.67 -9.40 -1.41
C ALA A 129 -7.41 -9.64 -2.74
N ASP A 130 -8.50 -8.91 -2.99
CA ASP A 130 -9.29 -9.04 -4.22
C ASP A 130 -8.48 -8.58 -5.44
N LEU A 131 -7.70 -7.48 -5.29
CA LEU A 131 -6.77 -7.03 -6.30
C LEU A 131 -5.76 -8.13 -6.68
N THR A 132 -5.17 -8.78 -5.68
CA THR A 132 -4.20 -9.86 -5.92
C THR A 132 -4.84 -11.03 -6.67
N GLN A 133 -6.07 -11.42 -6.29
CA GLN A 133 -6.79 -12.49 -6.99
C GLN A 133 -7.16 -12.09 -8.43
N ALA A 134 -7.53 -10.84 -8.66
CA ALA A 134 -7.80 -10.34 -10.00
C ALA A 134 -6.53 -10.33 -10.87
N LEU A 135 -5.40 -9.86 -10.34
CA LEU A 135 -4.10 -9.89 -11.03
C LEU A 135 -3.69 -11.32 -11.37
N ALA A 136 -3.82 -12.26 -10.42
CA ALA A 136 -3.52 -13.67 -10.65
C ALA A 136 -4.43 -14.29 -11.73
N THR A 137 -5.72 -13.97 -11.69
CA THR A 137 -6.68 -14.40 -12.73
C THR A 137 -6.29 -13.86 -14.10
N GLY A 138 -6.00 -12.55 -14.19
CA GLY A 138 -5.58 -11.93 -15.46
C GLY A 138 -4.27 -12.50 -16.00
N ALA A 139 -3.32 -12.85 -15.13
CA ALA A 139 -2.07 -13.51 -15.52
C ALA A 139 -2.33 -14.91 -16.07
N ARG A 140 -3.12 -15.74 -15.37
CA ARG A 140 -3.50 -17.10 -15.82
C ARG A 140 -4.25 -17.09 -17.14
N ASN A 141 -5.19 -16.16 -17.33
CA ASN A 141 -5.95 -16.02 -18.58
C ASN A 141 -5.03 -15.71 -19.77
N LYS A 142 -3.79 -15.26 -19.52
CA LYS A 142 -2.78 -14.95 -20.53
C LYS A 142 -1.60 -15.93 -20.53
N GLY A 143 -1.80 -17.12 -19.94
CA GLY A 143 -0.85 -18.24 -19.99
C GLY A 143 0.21 -18.28 -18.90
N ALA A 144 0.19 -17.36 -17.93
CA ALA A 144 1.11 -17.47 -16.80
C ALA A 144 0.73 -18.62 -15.86
N GLU A 145 1.72 -19.35 -15.40
CA GLU A 145 1.56 -20.41 -14.42
C GLU A 145 1.81 -19.86 -13.01
N ILE A 146 0.97 -20.24 -12.04
CA ILE A 146 1.10 -19.80 -10.64
C ILE A 146 1.08 -21.01 -9.74
N TYR A 147 2.22 -21.27 -9.10
CA TYR A 147 2.42 -22.36 -8.16
C TYR A 147 2.46 -21.83 -6.74
N ARG A 148 1.41 -22.15 -5.97
CA ARG A 148 1.32 -21.85 -4.54
C ARG A 148 1.94 -22.98 -3.72
N ASN A 149 2.21 -22.71 -2.45
CA ASN A 149 2.83 -23.67 -1.54
C ASN A 149 4.13 -24.23 -2.12
N THR A 150 4.90 -23.37 -2.80
CA THR A 150 6.15 -23.72 -3.47
C THR A 150 7.22 -22.72 -3.04
N THR A 151 8.13 -23.17 -2.19
CA THR A 151 9.14 -22.31 -1.57
C THR A 151 10.43 -22.31 -2.37
N VAL A 152 10.92 -21.13 -2.76
CA VAL A 152 12.26 -21.00 -3.33
C VAL A 152 13.29 -21.21 -2.22
N VAL A 153 14.18 -22.18 -2.42
CA VAL A 153 15.23 -22.55 -1.46
C VAL A 153 16.64 -22.20 -1.96
N GLY A 154 16.77 -21.83 -3.22
CA GLY A 154 18.03 -21.38 -3.81
C GLY A 154 17.85 -20.80 -5.20
N ILE A 155 18.75 -19.88 -5.57
CA ILE A 155 18.80 -19.29 -6.90
C ILE A 155 20.25 -19.31 -7.36
N LYS A 156 20.53 -19.98 -8.49
CA LYS A 156 21.88 -20.16 -9.03
C LYS A 156 21.98 -19.63 -10.44
N LYS A 157 23.07 -18.95 -10.73
CA LYS A 157 23.37 -18.52 -12.10
C LYS A 157 23.77 -19.72 -12.94
N THR A 158 23.21 -19.83 -14.14
CA THR A 158 23.58 -20.80 -15.16
C THR A 158 24.33 -20.12 -16.31
N LYS A 159 24.72 -20.86 -17.34
CA LYS A 159 25.36 -20.32 -18.52
C LYS A 159 24.47 -19.30 -19.25
N ASP A 160 23.18 -19.61 -19.36
CA ASP A 160 22.25 -18.86 -20.24
C ASP A 160 21.16 -18.10 -19.44
N GLY A 161 21.13 -18.24 -18.11
CA GLY A 161 20.14 -17.62 -17.24
C GLY A 161 20.28 -17.99 -15.78
N TRP A 162 19.23 -18.53 -15.21
CA TRP A 162 19.12 -18.86 -13.79
C TRP A 162 18.45 -20.22 -13.59
N ALA A 163 18.83 -20.91 -12.54
CA ALA A 163 18.11 -22.04 -11.99
C ALA A 163 17.52 -21.63 -10.63
N VAL A 164 16.20 -21.64 -10.53
CA VAL A 164 15.44 -21.38 -9.30
C VAL A 164 15.08 -22.71 -8.67
N GLU A 165 15.73 -23.03 -7.57
CA GLU A 165 15.51 -24.26 -6.82
C GLU A 165 14.33 -24.06 -5.85
N THR A 166 13.37 -24.96 -5.88
CA THR A 166 12.24 -24.96 -4.96
C THR A 166 12.18 -26.27 -4.17
N ASP A 167 11.39 -26.30 -3.12
CA ASP A 167 11.08 -27.51 -2.35
C ASP A 167 10.32 -28.58 -3.16
N LYS A 168 9.92 -28.29 -4.40
CA LYS A 168 9.18 -29.19 -5.29
C LYS A 168 9.89 -29.49 -6.62
N GLY A 169 11.04 -28.90 -6.84
CA GLY A 169 11.81 -29.08 -8.07
C GLY A 169 12.55 -27.82 -8.49
N SER A 170 13.17 -27.83 -9.66
CA SER A 170 13.95 -26.72 -10.18
C SER A 170 13.31 -26.15 -11.44
N ILE A 171 13.36 -24.82 -11.59
CA ILE A 171 12.88 -24.07 -12.75
C ILE A 171 14.09 -23.40 -13.39
N GLU A 172 14.35 -23.71 -14.66
CA GLU A 172 15.34 -22.98 -15.46
C GLU A 172 14.64 -21.81 -16.18
N CYS A 173 15.23 -20.63 -16.13
CA CYS A 173 14.67 -19.44 -16.74
C CYS A 173 15.76 -18.45 -17.18
N GLU A 174 15.44 -17.60 -18.14
CA GLU A 174 16.35 -16.55 -18.61
C GLU A 174 16.35 -15.35 -17.64
N HIS A 175 15.19 -15.05 -17.04
CA HIS A 175 14.97 -13.89 -16.18
C HIS A 175 14.37 -14.31 -14.84
N VAL A 176 14.84 -13.70 -13.77
CA VAL A 176 14.23 -13.76 -12.43
C VAL A 176 13.74 -12.39 -12.02
N VAL A 177 12.54 -12.31 -11.45
CA VAL A 177 12.01 -11.10 -10.81
C VAL A 177 11.77 -11.40 -9.35
N SER A 178 12.51 -10.77 -8.46
CA SER A 178 12.30 -10.85 -7.01
C SER A 178 11.14 -9.93 -6.61
N CYS A 179 10.07 -10.51 -6.04
CA CYS A 179 8.89 -9.82 -5.53
C CYS A 179 8.52 -10.39 -4.16
N THR A 180 9.51 -10.56 -3.28
CA THR A 180 9.40 -11.43 -2.12
C THR A 180 9.06 -10.70 -0.81
N GLY A 181 8.84 -9.38 -0.88
CA GLY A 181 8.34 -8.57 0.22
C GLY A 181 9.18 -8.68 1.49
N ASN A 182 8.60 -9.19 2.57
CA ASN A 182 9.32 -9.39 3.83
C ASN A 182 10.53 -10.32 3.72
N PHE A 183 10.64 -11.13 2.67
CA PHE A 183 11.76 -12.03 2.39
C PHE A 183 12.81 -11.44 1.43
N ALA A 184 12.69 -10.17 1.03
CA ALA A 184 13.57 -9.54 0.04
C ALA A 184 15.06 -9.70 0.36
N ARG A 185 15.47 -9.50 1.62
CA ARG A 185 16.88 -9.64 2.04
C ARG A 185 17.36 -11.09 1.91
N GLN A 186 16.53 -12.06 2.30
CA GLN A 186 16.90 -13.49 2.22
C GLN A 186 17.03 -13.93 0.77
N THR A 187 16.09 -13.50 -0.09
CA THR A 187 16.15 -13.78 -1.52
C THR A 187 17.38 -13.12 -2.16
N GLY A 188 17.68 -11.88 -1.80
CA GLY A 188 18.88 -11.18 -2.26
C GLY A 188 20.16 -11.95 -1.91
N LYS A 189 20.27 -12.43 -0.67
CA LYS A 189 21.43 -13.21 -0.21
C LYS A 189 21.66 -14.48 -1.03
N MET A 190 20.61 -15.11 -1.57
CA MET A 190 20.76 -16.30 -2.44
C MET A 190 21.57 -16.00 -3.71
N VAL A 191 21.62 -14.72 -4.14
CA VAL A 191 22.34 -14.27 -5.34
C VAL A 191 23.47 -13.28 -5.02
N GLY A 192 23.86 -13.17 -3.75
CA GLY A 192 24.94 -12.29 -3.30
C GLY A 192 24.60 -10.80 -3.24
N LEU A 193 23.30 -10.45 -3.15
CA LEU A 193 22.83 -9.08 -3.00
C LEU A 193 22.38 -8.78 -1.57
N GLU A 194 22.70 -7.60 -1.09
CA GLU A 194 22.07 -7.00 0.09
C GLU A 194 20.96 -6.04 -0.37
N ILE A 195 19.72 -6.52 -0.42
CA ILE A 195 18.57 -5.70 -0.77
C ILE A 195 18.16 -4.91 0.48
N PRO A 196 18.18 -3.57 0.45
CA PRO A 196 17.95 -2.74 1.64
C PRO A 196 16.45 -2.59 1.93
N VAL A 197 15.76 -3.68 2.15
CA VAL A 197 14.36 -3.73 2.57
C VAL A 197 14.29 -4.29 3.98
N ILE A 198 13.77 -3.50 4.91
CA ILE A 198 13.61 -3.91 6.31
C ILE A 198 12.15 -3.79 6.68
N PRO A 199 11.47 -4.88 7.04
CA PRO A 199 10.13 -4.81 7.57
C PRO A 199 10.09 -4.12 8.93
N VAL A 200 9.09 -3.26 9.11
CA VAL A 200 8.77 -2.64 10.40
C VAL A 200 7.34 -2.96 10.79
N GLU A 201 7.05 -2.92 12.07
CA GLU A 201 5.68 -3.01 12.55
C GLU A 201 4.92 -1.74 12.14
N HIS A 202 3.70 -1.93 11.67
CA HIS A 202 2.82 -0.83 11.32
C HIS A 202 1.40 -1.16 11.73
N GLN A 203 0.76 -0.20 12.41
CA GLN A 203 -0.54 -0.42 13.00
C GLN A 203 -1.62 0.42 12.33
N TYR A 204 -2.86 -0.06 12.36
CA TYR A 204 -4.03 0.75 12.14
C TYR A 204 -5.21 0.26 12.99
N ILE A 205 -6.12 1.18 13.26
CA ILE A 205 -7.31 0.96 14.10
C ILE A 205 -8.55 0.96 13.23
N VAL A 206 -9.44 0.02 13.48
CA VAL A 206 -10.82 0.05 12.96
C VAL A 206 -11.76 0.25 14.14
N THR A 207 -12.66 1.22 14.04
CA THR A 207 -13.64 1.50 15.09
C THR A 207 -14.92 0.69 14.92
N GLU A 208 -15.72 0.64 15.96
CA GLU A 208 -17.13 0.29 15.85
C GLU A 208 -17.88 1.27 14.94
N PRO A 209 -19.06 0.89 14.40
CA PRO A 209 -19.85 1.78 13.56
C PRO A 209 -20.23 3.08 14.26
N HIS A 210 -20.05 4.22 13.59
CA HIS A 210 -20.45 5.53 14.08
C HIS A 210 -21.86 5.89 13.58
N PRO A 211 -22.79 6.33 14.44
CA PRO A 211 -24.17 6.62 14.06
C PRO A 211 -24.32 7.57 12.87
N GLU A 212 -23.53 8.64 12.81
CA GLU A 212 -23.59 9.61 11.73
C GLU A 212 -23.11 9.04 10.39
N ILE A 213 -22.08 8.17 10.39
CA ILE A 213 -21.60 7.50 9.17
C ILE A 213 -22.66 6.53 8.66
N VAL A 214 -23.24 5.72 9.55
CA VAL A 214 -24.35 4.81 9.21
C VAL A 214 -25.53 5.56 8.66
N LYS A 215 -25.89 6.70 9.26
CA LYS A 215 -26.98 7.58 8.80
C LYS A 215 -26.69 8.15 7.41
N ARG A 216 -25.50 8.71 7.17
CA ARG A 216 -25.06 9.23 5.88
C ARG A 216 -25.20 8.18 4.78
N LYS A 217 -24.75 6.95 5.04
CA LYS A 217 -24.87 5.84 4.11
C LYS A 217 -26.34 5.49 3.80
N LYS A 218 -27.21 5.45 4.83
CA LYS A 218 -28.66 5.23 4.63
C LYS A 218 -29.34 6.33 3.83
N GLU A 219 -28.86 7.58 3.96
CA GLU A 219 -29.35 8.74 3.20
C GLU A 219 -28.79 8.82 1.77
N GLY A 220 -27.97 7.84 1.36
CA GLY A 220 -27.34 7.80 0.03
C GLY A 220 -26.31 8.92 -0.19
N LYS A 221 -25.77 9.51 0.88
CA LYS A 221 -24.70 10.51 0.77
C LYS A 221 -23.40 9.84 0.32
N PRO A 222 -22.57 10.56 -0.46
CA PRO A 222 -21.29 10.03 -0.89
C PRO A 222 -20.40 9.72 0.31
N GLU A 223 -19.58 8.69 0.16
CA GLU A 223 -18.53 8.34 1.12
C GLU A 223 -17.54 9.51 1.24
N MET A 224 -17.12 9.77 2.48
CA MET A 224 -16.07 10.74 2.74
C MET A 224 -14.74 10.18 2.23
N GLY A 225 -13.99 10.99 1.50
CA GLY A 225 -12.70 10.58 0.95
C GLY A 225 -11.66 10.21 2.01
N VAL A 226 -10.51 9.72 1.57
CA VAL A 226 -9.38 9.52 2.49
C VAL A 226 -8.92 10.88 3.01
N LEU A 227 -8.92 11.05 4.32
CA LEU A 227 -8.41 12.25 5.00
C LEU A 227 -7.00 11.98 5.52
N ARG A 228 -6.07 12.91 5.30
CA ARG A 228 -4.70 12.81 5.82
C ARG A 228 -4.31 14.06 6.55
N ASP A 229 -3.74 13.89 7.72
CA ASP A 229 -3.02 14.95 8.43
C ASP A 229 -1.53 14.62 8.45
N SER A 230 -0.76 15.31 7.62
CA SER A 230 0.67 15.07 7.50
C SER A 230 1.46 15.64 8.69
N ASP A 231 0.90 16.59 9.43
CA ASP A 231 1.55 17.22 10.58
C ASP A 231 1.48 16.32 11.82
N THR A 232 0.36 15.64 12.02
CA THR A 232 0.16 14.62 13.08
C THR A 232 0.33 13.19 12.58
N GLN A 233 0.67 13.01 11.30
CA GLN A 233 1.13 11.78 10.67
C GLN A 233 0.13 10.62 10.73
N TRP A 234 -1.07 10.84 10.22
CA TRP A 234 -2.08 9.78 10.08
C TRP A 234 -2.94 9.97 8.83
N TYR A 235 -3.63 8.90 8.47
CA TYR A 235 -4.73 8.91 7.51
C TYR A 235 -5.97 8.30 8.12
N MET A 236 -7.13 8.70 7.61
CA MET A 236 -8.42 8.18 8.04
C MET A 236 -9.35 7.99 6.85
N ARG A 237 -10.17 6.94 6.88
CA ARG A 237 -11.26 6.73 5.91
C ARG A 237 -12.43 6.02 6.56
N GLU A 238 -13.58 5.99 5.87
CA GLU A 238 -14.69 5.15 6.28
C GLU A 238 -14.32 3.66 6.14
N GLU A 239 -14.75 2.84 7.11
CA GLU A 239 -14.60 1.40 7.08
C GLU A 239 -15.76 0.72 7.79
N ALA A 240 -16.55 -0.10 7.07
CA ALA A 240 -17.64 -0.90 7.61
C ALA A 240 -18.66 -0.13 8.49
N GLY A 241 -18.90 1.15 8.15
CA GLY A 241 -19.79 2.04 8.91
C GLY A 241 -19.14 2.77 10.09
N GLY A 242 -17.88 2.52 10.36
CA GLY A 242 -17.01 3.23 11.28
C GLY A 242 -15.87 3.93 10.55
N LEU A 243 -14.76 4.11 11.25
CA LEU A 243 -13.55 4.76 10.76
C LEU A 243 -12.35 3.83 10.87
N LEU A 244 -11.48 3.90 9.88
CA LEU A 244 -10.15 3.33 9.92
C LEU A 244 -9.14 4.46 10.10
N LEU A 245 -8.31 4.39 11.14
CA LEU A 245 -7.19 5.29 11.40
C LEU A 245 -5.87 4.54 11.22
N GLY A 246 -5.02 4.98 10.32
CA GLY A 246 -3.66 4.45 10.13
C GLY A 246 -2.62 5.54 10.35
N PRO A 247 -1.86 5.49 11.43
CA PRO A 247 -0.75 6.41 11.68
C PRO A 247 0.50 6.02 10.92
N TYR A 248 1.42 6.96 10.76
CA TYR A 248 2.80 6.71 10.38
C TYR A 248 3.70 6.96 11.60
N GLU A 249 3.87 5.91 12.38
CA GLU A 249 4.54 5.95 13.67
C GLU A 249 6.04 6.21 13.51
N LYS A 250 6.54 7.24 14.19
CA LYS A 250 8.00 7.46 14.30
C LYS A 250 8.59 6.42 15.26
N GLY A 251 9.68 5.78 14.83
CA GLY A 251 10.36 4.80 15.67
C GLY A 251 9.62 3.45 15.76
N ALA A 252 8.75 3.15 14.80
CA ALA A 252 8.18 1.81 14.69
C ALA A 252 9.29 0.75 14.69
N PRO A 253 9.18 -0.33 15.50
CA PRO A 253 10.25 -1.31 15.63
C PRO A 253 10.46 -2.10 14.34
N CYS A 254 11.71 -2.37 14.02
CA CYS A 254 12.05 -3.30 12.96
C CYS A 254 11.60 -4.72 13.38
N CYS A 255 10.95 -5.40 12.47
CA CYS A 255 10.62 -6.81 12.62
C CYS A 255 11.32 -7.63 11.54
N TYR A 256 11.43 -8.94 11.75
CA TYR A 256 12.04 -9.85 10.77
C TYR A 256 13.45 -9.43 10.30
N VAL A 257 14.28 -8.88 11.20
CA VAL A 257 15.63 -8.41 10.86
C VAL A 257 16.48 -9.53 10.22
N ASP A 258 16.31 -10.76 10.71
CA ASP A 258 16.94 -11.95 10.13
C ASP A 258 16.01 -12.70 9.15
N GLY A 259 14.90 -12.11 8.80
CA GLY A 259 13.82 -12.65 7.96
C GLY A 259 12.68 -13.24 8.76
N PRO A 260 11.49 -13.30 8.15
CA PRO A 260 10.36 -13.99 8.74
C PRO A 260 10.66 -15.48 8.95
N SER A 261 9.96 -16.11 9.88
CA SER A 261 9.95 -17.57 9.99
C SER A 261 9.56 -18.22 8.66
N LYS A 262 10.14 -19.37 8.37
CA LYS A 262 9.75 -20.17 7.19
C LYS A 262 8.26 -20.55 7.19
N ASP A 263 7.62 -20.56 8.35
CA ASP A 263 6.20 -20.90 8.52
C ASP A 263 5.31 -19.66 8.65
N SER A 264 5.89 -18.45 8.52
CA SER A 264 5.16 -17.17 8.59
C SER A 264 4.07 -17.09 7.52
N GLU A 265 2.84 -16.90 7.96
CA GLU A 265 1.63 -16.79 7.15
C GLU A 265 0.54 -16.12 7.95
N TYR A 266 -0.09 -15.06 7.40
CA TYR A 266 -1.17 -14.30 8.07
C TYR A 266 -0.82 -13.79 9.48
N GLU A 267 0.44 -13.42 9.68
CA GLU A 267 0.92 -12.96 10.99
C GLU A 267 0.50 -11.53 11.30
N LEU A 268 0.12 -11.31 12.56
CA LEU A 268 0.02 -10.01 13.19
C LEU A 268 0.85 -10.03 14.49
N PHE A 269 1.37 -8.86 14.83
CA PHE A 269 2.06 -8.63 16.09
C PHE A 269 1.07 -8.20 17.18
N GLN A 270 1.52 -8.19 18.43
CA GLN A 270 0.76 -7.61 19.50
C GLN A 270 0.54 -6.12 19.27
N GLU A 271 -0.64 -5.64 19.55
CA GLU A 271 -0.97 -4.22 19.50
C GLU A 271 -0.19 -3.41 20.54
N ASP A 272 0.20 -2.20 20.15
CA ASP A 272 0.91 -1.25 21.00
C ASP A 272 0.15 0.08 21.02
N LEU A 273 -0.75 0.23 21.99
CA LEU A 273 -1.60 1.41 22.12
C LEU A 273 -0.83 2.63 22.62
N GLU A 274 0.28 2.45 23.34
CA GLU A 274 1.12 3.58 23.79
C GLU A 274 1.76 4.27 22.57
N ARG A 275 2.23 3.49 21.62
CA ARG A 275 2.79 4.00 20.37
C ARG A 275 1.74 4.69 19.49
N LEU A 276 0.48 4.24 19.57
CA LEU A 276 -0.65 4.83 18.85
C LEU A 276 -1.20 6.11 19.49
N ALA A 277 -1.04 6.28 20.80
CA ALA A 277 -1.69 7.34 21.57
C ALA A 277 -1.53 8.76 20.99
N PRO A 278 -0.33 9.23 20.59
CA PRO A 278 -0.19 10.58 20.03
C PRO A 278 -0.98 10.79 18.73
N HIS A 279 -1.08 9.75 17.92
CA HIS A 279 -1.82 9.78 16.66
C HIS A 279 -3.33 9.73 16.89
N ILE A 280 -3.78 8.95 17.88
CA ILE A 280 -5.18 8.91 18.32
C ILE A 280 -5.62 10.28 18.82
N GLU A 281 -4.82 10.94 19.66
CA GLU A 281 -5.09 12.29 20.17
C GLU A 281 -5.19 13.31 19.04
N GLY A 282 -4.25 13.31 18.11
CA GLY A 282 -4.28 14.15 16.93
C GLY A 282 -5.49 13.89 16.02
N ALA A 283 -5.85 12.62 15.86
CA ALA A 283 -7.02 12.23 15.08
C ALA A 283 -8.33 12.67 15.75
N ILE A 284 -8.48 12.51 17.07
CA ILE A 284 -9.67 12.97 17.83
C ILE A 284 -9.79 14.50 17.76
N HIS A 285 -8.67 15.23 17.89
CA HIS A 285 -8.69 16.69 17.74
C HIS A 285 -9.25 17.13 16.37
N ARG A 286 -8.86 16.44 15.32
CA ARG A 286 -9.25 16.74 13.94
C ARG A 286 -10.59 16.13 13.54
N VAL A 287 -10.91 14.93 14.04
CA VAL A 287 -12.16 14.20 13.80
C VAL A 287 -12.71 13.70 15.14
N PRO A 288 -13.45 14.55 15.90
CA PRO A 288 -13.95 14.18 17.23
C PRO A 288 -14.78 12.89 17.23
N ALA A 289 -15.55 12.65 16.16
CA ALA A 289 -16.33 11.42 15.98
C ALA A 289 -15.51 10.13 16.13
N PHE A 290 -14.18 10.17 15.88
CA PHE A 290 -13.31 9.03 16.09
C PHE A 290 -13.21 8.63 17.58
N GLY A 291 -13.29 9.59 18.49
CA GLY A 291 -13.29 9.38 19.94
C GLY A 291 -14.65 9.02 20.56
N GLU A 292 -15.74 9.06 19.79
CA GLU A 292 -17.10 8.81 20.26
C GLU A 292 -17.51 7.33 20.20
N VAL A 293 -16.70 6.48 19.59
CA VAL A 293 -16.98 5.04 19.41
C VAL A 293 -15.82 4.18 19.87
N GLY A 294 -16.11 2.92 20.20
CA GLY A 294 -15.10 1.96 20.64
C GLY A 294 -14.19 1.49 19.51
N VAL A 295 -13.02 0.98 19.92
CA VAL A 295 -12.12 0.27 19.01
C VAL A 295 -12.66 -1.13 18.75
N LYS A 296 -12.91 -1.45 17.49
CA LYS A 296 -13.31 -2.78 17.08
C LYS A 296 -12.12 -3.73 16.94
N LYS A 297 -11.04 -3.23 16.34
CA LYS A 297 -9.82 -4.01 16.13
C LYS A 297 -8.63 -3.11 15.85
N VAL A 298 -7.47 -3.53 16.34
CA VAL A 298 -6.16 -3.03 15.95
C VAL A 298 -5.48 -4.09 15.09
N TYR A 299 -4.89 -3.68 14.00
CA TYR A 299 -4.04 -4.52 13.18
C TYR A 299 -2.61 -4.03 13.32
N ASN A 300 -1.69 -4.88 13.77
CA ASN A 300 -0.27 -4.59 13.80
C ASN A 300 0.44 -5.63 12.94
N GLY A 301 0.94 -5.22 11.78
CA GLY A 301 1.55 -6.13 10.83
C GLY A 301 2.84 -5.59 10.23
N ALA A 302 3.57 -6.46 9.55
CA ALA A 302 4.80 -6.07 8.90
C ALA A 302 4.53 -5.27 7.62
N ILE A 303 5.24 -4.16 7.45
CA ILE A 303 5.30 -3.39 6.21
C ILE A 303 6.75 -3.25 5.76
N CYS A 304 7.01 -3.43 4.47
CA CYS A 304 8.35 -3.42 3.90
C CYS A 304 8.81 -2.00 3.58
N TYR A 305 9.78 -1.47 4.32
CA TYR A 305 10.38 -0.18 4.03
C TYR A 305 11.77 -0.30 3.40
N THR A 306 12.04 0.60 2.48
CA THR A 306 13.37 0.95 2.00
C THR A 306 13.87 2.18 2.75
N PRO A 307 15.17 2.52 2.68
CA PRO A 307 15.71 3.69 3.41
C PRO A 307 15.09 5.03 3.04
N ASP A 308 14.56 5.18 1.82
CA ASP A 308 13.93 6.41 1.34
C ASP A 308 12.39 6.30 1.22
N GLY A 309 11.83 5.16 1.64
CA GLY A 309 10.38 4.90 1.57
C GLY A 309 9.84 4.68 0.15
N ASN A 310 10.70 4.59 -0.87
CA ASN A 310 10.27 4.32 -2.25
C ASN A 310 10.59 2.88 -2.66
N PRO A 311 9.81 2.26 -3.55
CA PRO A 311 10.08 0.90 -3.99
C PRO A 311 11.36 0.82 -4.83
N ILE A 312 12.04 -0.32 -4.73
CA ILE A 312 13.16 -0.67 -5.59
C ILE A 312 12.61 -1.44 -6.78
N VAL A 313 12.56 -0.82 -7.95
CA VAL A 313 12.03 -1.43 -9.18
C VAL A 313 13.04 -1.29 -10.31
N GLY A 314 13.53 -2.40 -10.81
CA GLY A 314 14.46 -2.39 -11.93
C GLY A 314 15.45 -3.56 -11.95
N PRO A 315 16.46 -3.51 -12.85
CA PRO A 315 17.50 -4.52 -12.91
C PRO A 315 18.36 -4.48 -11.65
N ALA A 316 18.70 -5.66 -11.13
CA ALA A 316 19.60 -5.75 -9.98
C ALA A 316 21.04 -5.34 -10.37
N TRP A 317 21.69 -4.62 -9.47
CA TRP A 317 23.07 -4.21 -9.68
C TRP A 317 24.03 -5.40 -9.71
N GLY A 318 24.88 -5.44 -10.72
CA GLY A 318 25.89 -6.49 -10.91
C GLY A 318 25.35 -7.84 -11.40
N LEU A 319 24.06 -8.01 -11.59
CA LEU A 319 23.44 -9.26 -12.06
C LEU A 319 22.69 -9.07 -13.38
N LYS A 320 23.05 -9.85 -14.38
CA LYS A 320 22.36 -9.86 -15.67
C LYS A 320 21.05 -10.64 -15.54
N ASN A 321 19.95 -10.09 -16.06
CA ASN A 321 18.63 -10.73 -16.12
C ASN A 321 18.04 -11.10 -14.74
N PHE A 322 18.48 -10.44 -13.69
CA PHE A 322 17.86 -10.48 -12.38
C PHE A 322 17.23 -9.12 -12.08
N TRP A 323 15.99 -9.12 -11.68
CA TRP A 323 15.18 -7.92 -11.47
C TRP A 323 14.66 -7.84 -10.05
N ILE A 324 14.52 -6.65 -9.54
CA ILE A 324 14.00 -6.38 -8.19
C ILE A 324 12.69 -5.60 -8.32
N ASN A 325 11.69 -5.99 -7.57
CA ASN A 325 10.41 -5.27 -7.41
C ASN A 325 9.96 -5.43 -5.95
N GLU A 326 10.61 -4.68 -5.07
CA GLU A 326 10.54 -4.83 -3.61
C GLU A 326 10.33 -3.49 -2.91
N GLY A 327 9.95 -3.53 -1.62
CA GLY A 327 9.86 -2.34 -0.78
C GLY A 327 8.65 -1.46 -1.08
N HIS A 328 7.55 -2.06 -1.46
CA HIS A 328 6.27 -1.38 -1.63
C HIS A 328 5.60 -1.24 -0.26
N SER A 329 5.80 -0.08 0.36
CA SER A 329 5.24 0.27 1.67
C SER A 329 3.83 0.83 1.58
#